data_7f6840f20fe492eff8e2ba48688589d4
#
_entry.id   7f6840f20fe492eff8e2ba48688589d4
#
_cell.length_a   1.000
_cell.length_b   1.000
_cell.length_c   1.000
_cell.angle_alpha   90.00
_cell.angle_beta   90.00
_cell.angle_gamma   90.00
#
_symmetry.space_group_name_H-M   'P 1'
#
loop_
_entity.id
_entity.type
_entity.pdbx_description
1 polymer ?
#
loop_
_entity_poly.entity_id
_entity_poly.type
_entity_poly.pdbx_seq_one_letter_code
_entity_poly.pdbx_strand_id
1 'polypeptide(L)' 'MKGLTDKQRNILEFISDFMEANVMAPTVYEIAEHFNIKTSTVFAHLRSLQKKNYLKRS' A
#
# COMPACT_ATOMS: atom_id res chain seq x y z
N MET A 1 -6.82 11.39 -6.00
CA MET A 1 -5.46 11.93 -6.00
C MET A 1 -4.87 11.84 -7.39
N LYS A 2 -4.20 12.89 -7.80
CA LYS A 2 -3.63 12.96 -9.14
C LYS A 2 -2.49 11.95 -9.28
N GLY A 3 -2.52 11.17 -10.36
CA GLY A 3 -1.47 10.21 -10.65
C GLY A 3 -1.62 8.85 -9.98
N LEU A 4 -2.67 8.64 -9.18
CA LEU A 4 -2.94 7.36 -8.54
C LEU A 4 -4.09 6.66 -9.23
N THR A 5 -3.92 5.33 -9.41
CA THR A 5 -5.05 4.49 -9.80
C THR A 5 -5.94 4.25 -8.59
N ASP A 6 -7.16 3.80 -8.82
CA ASP A 6 -8.08 3.48 -7.71
C ASP A 6 -7.47 2.41 -6.79
N LYS A 7 -6.84 1.40 -7.38
CA LYS A 7 -6.21 0.33 -6.61
C LYS A 7 -5.06 0.86 -5.76
N GLN A 8 -4.21 1.72 -6.32
CA GLN A 8 -3.10 2.31 -5.59
C GLN A 8 -3.59 3.18 -4.44
N ARG A 9 -4.63 3.97 -4.67
CA ARG A 9 -5.22 4.79 -3.62
C ARG A 9 -5.79 3.94 -2.50
N ASN A 10 -6.49 2.87 -2.85
CA ASN A 10 -7.07 1.98 -1.85
C ASN A 10 -5.99 1.33 -0.98
N ILE A 11 -4.88 0.92 -1.59
CA ILE A 11 -3.76 0.34 -0.85
C ILE A 11 -3.15 1.38 0.07
N LEU A 12 -2.95 2.60 -0.43
CA LEU A 12 -2.38 3.68 0.38
C LEU A 12 -3.27 3.98 1.59
N GLU A 13 -4.58 4.06 1.39
CA GLU A 13 -5.53 4.31 2.47
C GLU A 13 -5.52 3.18 3.50
N PHE A 14 -5.43 1.93 3.03
CA PHE A 14 -5.34 0.79 3.93
C PHE A 14 -4.10 0.87 4.81
N ILE A 15 -2.95 1.21 4.20
CA ILE A 15 -1.70 1.35 4.94
C ILE A 15 -1.83 2.45 5.99
N SER A 16 -2.38 3.59 5.61
CA SER A 16 -2.55 4.72 6.51
C SER A 16 -3.46 4.37 7.69
N ASP A 17 -4.60 3.74 7.41
CA ASP A 17 -5.55 3.33 8.45
C ASP A 17 -4.94 2.29 9.37
N PHE A 18 -4.17 1.35 8.80
CA PHE A 18 -3.52 0.32 9.59
C PHE A 18 -2.51 0.94 10.55
N MET A 19 -1.73 1.92 10.07
CA MET A 19 -0.72 2.59 10.90
C MET A 19 -1.35 3.43 12.00
N GLU A 20 -2.55 3.97 11.78
CA GLU A 20 -3.27 4.69 12.83
C GLU A 20 -3.76 3.75 13.92
N ALA A 21 -4.16 2.54 13.55
CA ALA A 21 -4.68 1.56 14.50
C ALA A 21 -3.59 0.72 15.15
N ASN A 22 -2.39 0.68 14.55
CA ASN A 22 -1.28 -0.16 15.01
C ASN A 22 0.00 0.64 15.02
N VAL A 23 0.99 0.17 15.78
CA VAL A 23 2.25 0.89 15.91
C VAL A 23 3.09 0.81 14.65
N MET A 24 2.89 -0.21 13.83
CA MET A 24 3.71 -0.45 12.65
C MET A 24 2.87 -0.57 11.39
N ALA A 25 3.53 -0.46 10.24
CA ALA A 25 2.87 -0.64 8.94
C ALA A 25 2.49 -2.11 8.71
N PRO A 26 1.47 -2.36 7.85
CA PRO A 26 1.09 -3.72 7.52
C PRO A 26 2.18 -4.39 6.68
N THR A 27 2.28 -5.72 6.80
CA THR A 27 3.19 -6.49 5.95
C THR A 27 2.59 -6.63 4.55
N VAL A 28 3.43 -7.02 3.59
CA VAL A 28 2.97 -7.28 2.23
C VAL A 28 1.89 -8.35 2.22
N TYR A 29 2.05 -9.35 3.10
CA TYR A 29 1.08 -10.45 3.20
C TYR A 29 -0.27 -9.96 3.70
N GLU A 30 -0.27 -9.06 4.66
CA GLU A 30 -1.51 -8.48 5.18
C GLU A 30 -2.24 -7.68 4.11
N ILE A 31 -1.50 -6.90 3.33
CA ILE A 31 -2.07 -6.13 2.23
C ILE A 31 -2.65 -7.08 1.17
N ALA A 32 -1.88 -8.09 0.79
CA ALA A 32 -2.30 -9.04 -0.23
C ALA A 32 -3.58 -9.76 0.18
N GLU A 33 -3.65 -10.18 1.44
CA GLU A 33 -4.82 -10.88 1.97
C GLU A 33 -6.04 -9.95 2.00
N HIS A 34 -5.84 -8.71 2.45
CA HIS A 34 -6.94 -7.76 2.55
C HIS A 34 -7.58 -7.49 1.19
N PHE A 35 -6.78 -7.35 0.16
CA PHE A 35 -7.25 -7.04 -1.19
C PHE A 35 -7.45 -8.27 -2.06
N ASN A 36 -7.14 -9.46 -1.54
CA ASN A 36 -7.25 -10.72 -2.27
C ASN A 36 -6.46 -10.68 -3.58
N ILE A 37 -5.21 -10.25 -3.49
CA ILE A 37 -4.28 -10.17 -4.63
C ILE A 37 -2.97 -10.84 -4.25
N LYS A 38 -2.12 -11.08 -5.26
CA LYS A 38 -0.83 -11.72 -5.05
C LYS A 38 0.16 -10.73 -4.42
N THR A 39 1.11 -11.25 -3.66
CA THR A 39 2.15 -10.41 -3.06
C THR A 39 2.97 -9.69 -4.12
N SER A 40 3.23 -10.33 -5.27
CA SER A 40 3.94 -9.68 -6.37
C SER A 40 3.19 -8.45 -6.86
N THR A 41 1.85 -8.51 -6.88
CA THR A 41 1.02 -7.36 -7.27
C THR A 41 1.13 -6.26 -6.22
N VAL A 42 1.15 -6.62 -4.93
CA VAL A 42 1.35 -5.64 -3.85
C VAL A 42 2.69 -4.93 -4.02
N PHE A 43 3.76 -5.68 -4.27
CA PHE A 43 5.08 -5.10 -4.47
C PHE A 43 5.08 -4.10 -5.63
N ALA A 44 4.41 -4.45 -6.72
CA ALA A 44 4.32 -3.56 -7.88
C ALA A 44 3.64 -2.24 -7.52
N HIS A 45 2.54 -2.32 -6.76
CA HIS A 45 1.83 -1.12 -6.33
C HIS A 45 2.66 -0.28 -5.34
N LEU A 46 3.32 -0.94 -4.39
CA LEU A 46 4.16 -0.24 -3.41
C LEU A 46 5.32 0.47 -4.09
N ARG A 47 5.95 -0.19 -5.06
CA ARG A 47 7.05 0.42 -5.82
C ARG A 47 6.57 1.66 -6.56
N SER A 48 5.39 1.57 -7.16
CA SER A 48 4.79 2.70 -7.87
C SER A 48 4.50 3.86 -6.92
N LEU A 49 3.95 3.56 -5.74
CA LEU A 49 3.66 4.58 -4.74
C LEU A 49 4.92 5.25 -4.21
N GLN A 50 6.00 4.48 -4.01
CA GLN A 50 7.29 5.03 -3.60
C GLN A 50 7.85 5.94 -4.68
N LYS A 51 7.77 5.53 -5.93
CA LYS A 51 8.25 6.31 -7.06
C LYS A 51 7.53 7.65 -7.18
N LYS A 52 6.26 7.68 -6.81
CA LYS A 52 5.45 8.88 -6.83
C LYS A 52 5.51 9.68 -5.53
N ASN A 53 6.35 9.25 -4.59
CA ASN A 53 6.59 9.91 -3.30
C ASN A 53 5.39 9.86 -2.35
N TYR A 54 4.49 8.90 -2.51
CA TYR A 54 3.40 8.70 -1.57
C TYR A 54 3.80 7.81 -0.40
N LEU A 55 4.88 7.03 -0.56
CA LEU A 55 5.44 6.19 0.50
C LEU A 55 6.94 6.45 0.60
N LYS A 56 7.44 6.49 1.81
CA LYS A 56 8.88 6.64 2.04
C LYS A 56 9.53 5.28 2.06
N ARG A 57 10.76 5.21 1.58
CA ARG A 57 11.57 4.01 1.71
C ARG A 57 12.05 3.91 3.14
N SER A 58 11.93 2.71 3.68
CA SER A 58 12.41 2.45 5.04
C SER A 58 13.93 2.30 5.07
#